data_af16ce0abd9c34893287222d8f574678
#
_entry.id   af16ce0abd9c34893287222d8f574678
#
_cell.length_a   1.000
_cell.length_b   1.000
_cell.length_c   1.000
_cell.angle_alpha   90.00
_cell.angle_beta   90.00
_cell.angle_gamma   90.00
#
_symmetry.space_group_name_H-M   'P 1'
#
loop_
_entity.id
_entity.type
_entity.pdbx_description
1 polymer ?
#
loop_
_entity_poly.entity_id
_entity_poly.type
_entity_poly.pdbx_seq_one_letter_code
_entity_poly.pdbx_strand_id
1 'polypeptide(L)'
;VKPPLVEFESSLFFLTKDSENIDSFRVMDPLTQKIMGIRSDITMQVARIVCGSLSKKIRPLRLCYTGEVLKVKNNNINLSRQFTQIGAEIIGVEKNFCLVEIINLIIETLNKLNIKKFIINFFIPDLIKLIAKDFNLNKSDFNTLVNCYKNKNLYKIKSISNDLFEMSEHFLGSIGNINEKADNLK
;
A
#
# COMPACT_ATOMS: atom_id res chain seq x y z
N VAL A 1 6.75 13.87 -11.20
CA VAL A 1 5.52 14.01 -11.99
C VAL A 1 4.46 14.76 -11.21
N LYS A 2 3.58 15.50 -11.90
CA LYS A 2 2.53 16.32 -11.27
C LYS A 2 1.21 16.12 -12.01
N PRO A 3 0.50 15.03 -11.76
CA PRO A 3 -0.79 14.77 -12.39
C PRO A 3 -1.87 15.75 -11.87
N PRO A 4 -2.95 16.01 -12.64
CA PRO A 4 -4.03 16.89 -12.21
C PRO A 4 -4.85 16.31 -11.07
N LEU A 5 -5.46 17.17 -10.25
CA LEU A 5 -6.31 16.78 -9.12
C LEU A 5 -7.63 16.15 -9.60
N VAL A 6 -8.17 16.67 -10.68
CA VAL A 6 -9.47 16.28 -11.25
C VAL A 6 -9.26 15.77 -12.66
N GLU A 7 -9.79 14.61 -12.97
CA GLU A 7 -9.75 14.00 -14.31
C GLU A 7 -11.08 13.35 -14.64
N PHE A 8 -11.34 13.09 -15.92
CA PHE A 8 -12.49 12.26 -16.30
C PHE A 8 -12.40 10.89 -15.62
N GLU A 9 -13.52 10.41 -15.12
CA GLU A 9 -13.61 9.15 -14.38
C GLU A 9 -13.00 7.98 -15.16
N SER A 10 -13.25 7.92 -16.46
CA SER A 10 -12.67 6.91 -17.35
C SER A 10 -11.15 6.91 -17.41
N SER A 11 -10.52 8.07 -17.18
CA SER A 11 -9.06 8.21 -17.14
C SER A 11 -8.51 7.95 -15.75
N LEU A 12 -9.19 8.43 -14.72
CA LEU A 12 -8.74 8.33 -13.32
C LEU A 12 -8.75 6.88 -12.84
N PHE A 13 -9.76 6.11 -13.24
CA PHE A 13 -9.96 4.72 -12.81
C PHE A 13 -9.60 3.67 -13.88
N PHE A 14 -8.87 4.08 -14.90
CA PHE A 14 -8.49 3.21 -16.04
C PHE A 14 -7.87 1.87 -15.63
N LEU A 15 -7.12 1.82 -14.53
CA LEU A 15 -6.42 0.62 -14.04
C LEU A 15 -7.22 -0.19 -13.02
N THR A 16 -8.40 0.26 -12.63
CA THR A 16 -9.23 -0.42 -11.63
C THR A 16 -10.34 -1.21 -12.31
N LYS A 17 -10.43 -2.51 -11.99
CA LYS A 17 -11.48 -3.39 -12.54
C LYS A 17 -12.88 -3.08 -11.99
N ASP A 18 -12.94 -2.53 -10.77
CA ASP A 18 -14.19 -2.25 -10.05
C ASP A 18 -14.33 -0.74 -9.81
N SER A 19 -14.57 0.03 -10.87
CA SER A 19 -14.75 1.48 -10.78
C SER A 19 -15.94 1.89 -9.88
N GLU A 20 -16.93 1.01 -9.72
CA GLU A 20 -18.12 1.25 -8.89
C GLU A 20 -17.81 1.30 -7.39
N ASN A 21 -16.76 0.62 -6.93
CA ASN A 21 -16.39 0.53 -5.51
C ASN A 21 -15.30 1.52 -5.07
N ILE A 22 -14.91 2.46 -5.93
CA ILE A 22 -13.89 3.43 -5.56
C ILE A 22 -14.51 4.57 -4.77
N ASP A 23 -14.14 4.67 -3.50
CA ASP A 23 -14.47 5.80 -2.64
C ASP A 23 -13.74 7.07 -3.16
N SER A 24 -14.36 7.78 -4.09
CA SER A 24 -13.84 9.03 -4.65
C SER A 24 -14.96 10.08 -4.78
N PHE A 25 -14.61 11.33 -4.58
CA PHE A 25 -15.51 12.43 -4.88
C PHE A 25 -15.70 12.56 -6.40
N ARG A 26 -16.93 12.84 -6.81
CA ARG A 26 -17.30 13.01 -8.21
C ARG A 26 -17.88 14.39 -8.42
N VAL A 27 -17.55 15.00 -9.55
CA VAL A 27 -18.10 16.28 -10.00
C VAL A 27 -18.51 16.16 -11.45
N MET A 28 -19.54 16.90 -11.85
CA MET A 28 -19.96 16.95 -13.24
C MET A 28 -19.20 18.08 -13.96
N ASP A 29 -18.60 17.78 -15.09
CA ASP A 29 -18.04 18.81 -15.98
C ASP A 29 -19.17 19.63 -16.62
N PRO A 30 -19.24 20.94 -16.37
CA PRO A 30 -20.34 21.75 -16.87
C PRO A 30 -20.36 21.89 -18.41
N LEU A 31 -19.21 21.67 -19.07
CA LEU A 31 -19.11 21.81 -20.54
C LEU A 31 -19.52 20.52 -21.26
N THR A 32 -19.01 19.38 -20.82
CA THR A 32 -19.22 18.09 -21.48
C THR A 32 -20.32 17.25 -20.84
N GLN A 33 -20.82 17.66 -19.67
CA GLN A 33 -21.77 16.93 -18.82
C GLN A 33 -21.30 15.52 -18.43
N LYS A 34 -20.00 15.25 -18.57
CA LYS A 34 -19.38 13.98 -18.17
C LYS A 34 -18.95 14.03 -16.72
N ILE A 35 -18.93 12.86 -16.08
CA ILE A 35 -18.47 12.73 -14.70
C ILE A 35 -16.95 12.78 -14.67
N MET A 36 -16.43 13.59 -13.76
CA MET A 36 -15.03 13.69 -13.39
C MET A 36 -14.84 13.19 -11.96
N GLY A 37 -13.71 12.55 -11.69
CA GLY A 37 -13.32 12.13 -10.36
C GLY A 37 -12.26 13.05 -9.75
N ILE A 38 -12.33 13.24 -8.44
CA ILE A 38 -11.27 13.86 -7.66
C ILE A 38 -10.42 12.74 -7.09
N ARG A 39 -9.12 12.77 -7.34
CA ARG A 39 -8.23 11.68 -6.92
C ARG A 39 -8.19 11.50 -5.41
N SER A 40 -8.26 10.25 -4.97
CA SER A 40 -8.02 9.83 -3.58
C SER A 40 -6.59 9.32 -3.35
N ASP A 41 -5.85 9.07 -4.44
CA ASP A 41 -4.46 8.61 -4.45
C ASP A 41 -3.80 8.97 -5.79
N ILE A 42 -2.49 9.30 -5.74
CA ILE A 42 -1.74 9.71 -6.93
C ILE A 42 -1.10 8.53 -7.65
N THR A 43 -0.85 7.41 -6.96
CA THR A 43 -0.11 6.25 -7.49
C THR A 43 -0.71 5.72 -8.80
N MET A 44 -2.04 5.63 -8.89
CA MET A 44 -2.72 5.13 -10.09
C MET A 44 -2.53 6.06 -11.30
N GLN A 45 -2.52 7.37 -11.09
CA GLN A 45 -2.21 8.34 -12.15
C GLN A 45 -0.75 8.21 -12.60
N VAL A 46 0.19 8.00 -11.67
CA VAL A 46 1.60 7.75 -11.99
C VAL A 46 1.74 6.48 -12.82
N ALA A 47 1.08 5.38 -12.43
CA ALA A 47 1.08 4.14 -13.18
C ALA A 47 0.57 4.34 -14.61
N ARG A 48 -0.53 5.09 -14.81
CA ARG A 48 -1.06 5.43 -16.14
C ARG A 48 -0.08 6.26 -16.97
N ILE A 49 0.57 7.27 -16.37
CA ILE A 49 1.60 8.08 -17.04
C ILE A 49 2.76 7.20 -17.50
N VAL A 50 3.18 6.25 -16.68
CA VAL A 50 4.26 5.31 -17.00
C VAL A 50 3.88 4.38 -18.16
N CYS A 51 2.65 3.86 -18.16
CA CYS A 51 2.14 3.02 -19.25
C CYS A 51 1.89 3.80 -20.55
N GLY A 52 1.62 5.09 -20.45
CA GLY A 52 1.36 5.99 -21.58
C GLY A 52 2.62 6.76 -22.02
N SER A 53 2.74 7.99 -21.58
CA SER A 53 3.76 8.94 -22.07
C SER A 53 5.21 8.54 -21.74
N LEU A 54 5.42 7.73 -20.70
CA LEU A 54 6.75 7.25 -20.31
C LEU A 54 7.02 5.78 -20.70
N SER A 55 6.16 5.16 -21.49
CA SER A 55 6.26 3.74 -21.86
C SER A 55 7.57 3.40 -22.59
N LYS A 56 8.07 4.30 -23.41
CA LYS A 56 9.32 4.13 -24.19
C LYS A 56 10.59 4.59 -23.47
N LYS A 57 10.47 5.10 -22.23
CA LYS A 57 11.65 5.54 -21.46
C LYS A 57 12.43 4.37 -20.91
N ILE A 58 13.75 4.54 -20.83
CA ILE A 58 14.68 3.53 -20.27
C ILE A 58 14.29 3.25 -18.81
N ARG A 59 14.29 1.98 -18.43
CA ARG A 59 14.05 1.51 -17.06
C ARG A 59 15.36 1.32 -16.30
N PRO A 60 15.38 1.50 -14.97
CA PRO A 60 14.26 1.83 -14.09
C PRO A 60 13.86 3.31 -14.14
N LEU A 61 12.56 3.58 -14.02
CA LEU A 61 12.05 4.93 -13.76
C LEU A 61 12.00 5.19 -12.26
N ARG A 62 12.62 6.29 -11.84
CA ARG A 62 12.51 6.84 -10.48
C ARG A 62 11.66 8.10 -10.55
N LEU A 63 10.48 8.05 -10.00
CA LEU A 63 9.51 9.13 -10.07
C LEU A 63 9.14 9.55 -8.65
N CYS A 64 9.01 10.85 -8.44
CA CYS A 64 8.39 11.38 -7.23
C CYS A 64 7.21 12.27 -7.60
N TYR A 65 6.30 12.39 -6.67
CA TYR A 65 5.13 13.24 -6.79
C TYR A 65 4.76 13.88 -5.47
N THR A 66 4.09 15.01 -5.56
CA THR A 66 3.40 15.65 -4.45
C THR A 66 2.11 16.29 -4.96
N GLY A 67 1.08 16.28 -4.16
CA GLY A 67 -0.18 16.94 -4.50
C GLY A 67 -1.30 16.61 -3.53
N GLU A 68 -2.37 17.38 -3.65
CA GLU A 68 -3.57 17.21 -2.84
C GLU A 68 -4.34 15.95 -3.27
N VAL A 69 -4.89 15.26 -2.28
CA VAL A 69 -5.83 14.15 -2.43
C VAL A 69 -7.02 14.33 -1.51
N LEU A 70 -8.19 13.81 -1.92
CA LEU A 70 -9.40 13.84 -1.13
C LEU A 70 -9.91 12.44 -0.87
N LYS A 71 -10.08 12.07 0.40
CA LYS A 71 -10.66 10.77 0.81
C LYS A 71 -12.10 10.93 1.28
N VAL A 72 -12.99 10.11 0.76
CA VAL A 72 -14.42 10.11 1.15
C VAL A 72 -14.56 9.63 2.59
N LYS A 73 -13.89 8.54 2.94
CA LYS A 73 -13.83 8.00 4.30
C LYS A 73 -12.51 8.36 4.93
N ASN A 74 -12.56 8.95 6.10
CA ASN A 74 -11.38 9.19 6.92
C ASN A 74 -11.53 8.40 8.22
N ASN A 75 -10.64 7.45 8.46
CA ASN A 75 -10.63 6.65 9.68
C ASN A 75 -9.78 7.29 10.79
N ASN A 76 -9.30 8.49 10.57
CA ASN A 76 -8.35 9.14 11.45
C ASN A 76 -9.01 10.19 12.33
N ILE A 77 -8.37 10.46 13.43
CA ILE A 77 -8.70 11.51 14.40
C ILE A 77 -8.77 12.92 13.76
N ASN A 78 -8.13 13.10 12.60
CA ASN A 78 -8.21 14.34 11.83
C ASN A 78 -9.47 14.36 10.96
N LEU A 79 -10.31 15.35 11.18
CA LEU A 79 -11.58 15.55 10.45
C LEU A 79 -11.38 15.98 8.98
N SER A 80 -10.17 16.40 8.58
CA SER A 80 -9.89 16.81 7.21
C SER A 80 -9.93 15.62 6.25
N ARG A 81 -10.70 15.75 5.18
CA ARG A 81 -10.74 14.80 4.06
C ARG A 81 -9.71 15.14 2.97
N GLN A 82 -9.11 16.31 3.04
CA GLN A 82 -8.08 16.77 2.12
C GLN A 82 -6.73 16.81 2.83
N PHE A 83 -5.71 16.26 2.19
CA PHE A 83 -4.33 16.31 2.66
C PHE A 83 -3.35 16.20 1.49
N THR A 84 -2.13 16.67 1.71
CA THR A 84 -1.05 16.55 0.74
C THR A 84 -0.44 15.16 0.79
N GLN A 85 -0.43 14.45 -0.33
CA GLN A 85 0.27 13.18 -0.50
C GLN A 85 1.63 13.43 -1.17
N ILE A 86 2.67 12.84 -0.59
CA ILE A 86 4.01 12.78 -1.18
C ILE A 86 4.33 11.31 -1.42
N GLY A 87 4.91 10.99 -2.56
CA GLY A 87 5.30 9.62 -2.87
C GLY A 87 6.48 9.53 -3.81
N ALA A 88 7.10 8.35 -3.82
CA ALA A 88 8.16 7.96 -4.73
C ALA A 88 7.89 6.56 -5.26
N GLU A 89 8.15 6.37 -6.55
CA GLU A 89 7.92 5.13 -7.26
C GLU A 89 9.18 4.72 -8.02
N ILE A 90 9.55 3.44 -7.93
CA ILE A 90 10.58 2.84 -8.77
C ILE A 90 9.90 1.78 -9.64
N ILE A 91 9.99 1.94 -10.95
CA ILE A 91 9.23 1.12 -11.89
C ILE A 91 10.15 0.51 -12.93
N GLY A 92 9.98 -0.81 -13.17
CA GLY A 92 10.73 -1.54 -14.19
C GLY A 92 12.07 -2.06 -13.69
N VAL A 93 12.17 -2.43 -12.44
CA VAL A 93 13.29 -3.19 -11.85
C VAL A 93 12.75 -4.50 -11.29
N GLU A 94 13.40 -5.58 -11.61
CA GLU A 94 13.19 -6.83 -10.92
C GLU A 94 14.06 -6.86 -9.65
N LYS A 95 13.39 -7.09 -8.48
CA LYS A 95 14.00 -7.50 -7.20
C LYS A 95 14.49 -6.42 -6.20
N ASN A 96 14.95 -6.96 -5.11
CA ASN A 96 15.22 -6.44 -3.76
C ASN A 96 15.99 -5.10 -3.65
N PHE A 97 16.75 -4.70 -4.65
CA PHE A 97 17.47 -3.42 -4.66
C PHE A 97 16.53 -2.21 -4.53
N CYS A 98 15.36 -2.28 -5.18
CA CYS A 98 14.39 -1.19 -5.10
C CYS A 98 13.83 -1.03 -3.69
N LEU A 99 13.64 -2.14 -2.98
CA LEU A 99 13.13 -2.12 -1.61
C LEU A 99 14.12 -1.39 -0.70
N VAL A 100 15.40 -1.72 -0.78
CA VAL A 100 16.46 -1.06 -0.01
C VAL A 100 16.54 0.43 -0.33
N GLU A 101 16.46 0.79 -1.62
CA GLU A 101 16.50 2.18 -2.06
C GLU A 101 15.31 2.98 -1.50
N ILE A 102 14.08 2.44 -1.57
CA ILE A 102 12.89 3.08 -1.02
C ILE A 102 12.95 3.20 0.50
N ILE A 103 13.41 2.17 1.21
CA ILE A 103 13.56 2.21 2.67
C ILE A 103 14.55 3.31 3.07
N ASN A 104 15.71 3.38 2.42
CA ASN A 104 16.70 4.41 2.69
C ASN A 104 16.13 5.81 2.41
N LEU A 105 15.39 5.98 1.31
CA LEU A 105 14.74 7.25 1.00
C LEU A 105 13.74 7.66 2.08
N ILE A 106 12.95 6.73 2.60
CA ILE A 106 12.01 6.99 3.70
C ILE A 106 12.77 7.41 4.96
N ILE A 107 13.80 6.66 5.35
CA ILE A 107 14.62 6.93 6.53
C ILE A 107 15.28 8.33 6.43
N GLU A 108 15.90 8.63 5.30
CA GLU A 108 16.53 9.95 5.09
C GLU A 108 15.51 11.08 5.12
N THR A 109 14.33 10.88 4.54
CA THR A 109 13.25 11.89 4.54
C THR A 109 12.78 12.16 5.97
N LEU A 110 12.52 11.12 6.76
CA LEU A 110 12.10 11.27 8.15
C LEU A 110 13.17 11.94 9.00
N ASN A 111 14.44 11.59 8.81
CA ASN A 111 15.56 12.21 9.50
C ASN A 111 15.68 13.72 9.17
N LYS A 112 15.52 14.10 7.88
CA LYS A 112 15.52 15.50 7.46
C LYS A 112 14.36 16.30 8.05
N LEU A 113 13.24 15.65 8.33
CA LEU A 113 12.08 16.22 9.02
C LEU A 113 12.23 16.22 10.56
N ASN A 114 13.41 15.84 11.10
CA ASN A 114 13.68 15.68 12.53
C ASN A 114 12.78 14.63 13.23
N ILE A 115 12.19 13.70 12.50
CA ILE A 115 11.43 12.59 13.05
C ILE A 115 12.43 11.45 13.36
N LYS A 116 12.91 11.40 14.61
CA LYS A 116 13.97 10.47 15.04
C LYS A 116 13.45 9.12 15.53
N LYS A 117 12.17 9.03 15.89
CA LYS A 117 11.56 7.79 16.40
C LYS A 117 10.43 7.38 15.47
N PHE A 118 10.61 6.29 14.76
CA PHE A 118 9.60 5.71 13.87
C PHE A 118 9.77 4.19 13.79
N ILE A 119 8.72 3.51 13.40
CA ILE A 119 8.70 2.05 13.20
C ILE A 119 8.35 1.81 11.73
N ILE A 120 9.14 0.98 11.05
CA ILE A 120 8.84 0.51 9.71
C ILE A 120 8.21 -0.87 9.84
N ASN A 121 6.96 -1.00 9.41
CA ASN A 121 6.26 -2.28 9.38
C ASN A 121 6.34 -2.86 7.96
N PHE A 122 6.85 -4.09 7.85
CA PHE A 122 6.85 -4.85 6.62
C PHE A 122 5.66 -5.80 6.61
N PHE A 123 4.94 -5.82 5.51
CA PHE A 123 3.88 -6.78 5.26
C PHE A 123 4.18 -7.53 3.96
N ILE A 124 4.31 -8.85 4.07
CA ILE A 124 4.62 -9.73 2.95
C ILE A 124 3.37 -10.57 2.65
N PRO A 125 2.54 -10.20 1.65
CA PRO A 125 1.27 -10.89 1.38
C PRO A 125 1.45 -12.38 1.05
N ASP A 126 2.53 -12.73 0.37
CA ASP A 126 2.81 -14.12 -0.02
C ASP A 126 3.19 -15.00 1.16
N LEU A 127 3.71 -14.43 2.25
CA LEU A 127 3.97 -15.16 3.49
C LEU A 127 2.70 -15.81 4.05
N ILE A 128 1.59 -15.06 4.07
CA ILE A 128 0.31 -15.60 4.55
C ILE A 128 -0.17 -16.76 3.68
N LYS A 129 0.07 -16.70 2.37
CA LYS A 129 -0.28 -17.80 1.45
C LYS A 129 0.59 -19.03 1.69
N LEU A 130 1.89 -18.83 1.95
CA LEU A 130 2.81 -19.92 2.28
C LEU A 130 2.41 -20.59 3.58
N ILE A 131 2.19 -19.81 4.64
CA ILE A 131 1.70 -20.30 5.93
C ILE A 131 0.41 -21.11 5.76
N ALA A 132 -0.55 -20.56 5.02
CA ALA A 132 -1.82 -21.24 4.79
C ALA A 132 -1.67 -22.58 4.05
N LYS A 133 -0.69 -22.67 3.15
CA LYS A 133 -0.36 -23.90 2.44
C LYS A 133 0.30 -24.92 3.36
N ASP A 134 1.26 -24.51 4.18
CA ASP A 134 1.96 -25.39 5.11
C ASP A 134 1.03 -25.99 6.17
N PHE A 135 0.07 -25.22 6.64
CA PHE A 135 -0.97 -25.67 7.58
C PHE A 135 -2.20 -26.27 6.89
N ASN A 136 -2.21 -26.44 5.57
CA ASN A 136 -3.32 -26.97 4.78
C ASN A 136 -4.68 -26.30 5.11
N LEU A 137 -4.69 -24.99 5.27
CA LEU A 137 -5.88 -24.25 5.67
C LEU A 137 -6.96 -24.28 4.58
N ASN A 138 -8.20 -24.51 4.98
CA ASN A 138 -9.33 -24.33 4.08
C ASN A 138 -9.59 -22.84 3.80
N LYS A 139 -10.50 -22.55 2.86
CA LYS A 139 -10.79 -21.16 2.42
C LYS A 139 -11.33 -20.27 3.54
N SER A 140 -12.11 -20.83 4.47
CA SER A 140 -12.65 -20.10 5.62
C SER A 140 -11.56 -19.67 6.58
N ASP A 141 -10.69 -20.63 6.95
CA ASP A 141 -9.57 -20.40 7.87
C ASP A 141 -8.53 -19.47 7.26
N PHE A 142 -8.27 -19.59 5.96
CA PHE A 142 -7.43 -18.63 5.23
C PHE A 142 -7.96 -17.19 5.33
N ASN A 143 -9.27 -16.98 5.10
CA ASN A 143 -9.87 -15.67 5.21
C ASN A 143 -9.81 -15.13 6.65
N THR A 144 -9.98 -16.01 7.64
CA THR A 144 -9.83 -15.66 9.06
C THR A 144 -8.40 -15.24 9.36
N LEU A 145 -7.41 -16.01 8.88
CA LEU A 145 -5.98 -15.68 9.01
C LEU A 145 -5.67 -14.30 8.41
N VAL A 146 -6.07 -14.05 7.16
CA VAL A 146 -5.86 -12.75 6.49
C VAL A 146 -6.47 -11.60 7.30
N ASN A 147 -7.69 -11.77 7.82
CA ASN A 147 -8.36 -10.74 8.61
C ASN A 147 -7.65 -10.50 9.96
N CYS A 148 -7.15 -11.55 10.60
CA CYS A 148 -6.39 -11.44 11.83
C CYS A 148 -5.10 -10.65 11.63
N TYR A 149 -4.36 -10.91 10.56
CA TYR A 149 -3.15 -10.17 10.21
C TYR A 149 -3.44 -8.70 9.86
N LYS A 150 -4.50 -8.42 9.09
CA LYS A 150 -4.92 -7.05 8.76
C LYS A 150 -5.28 -6.23 10.00
N ASN A 151 -5.99 -6.85 10.94
CA ASN A 151 -6.49 -6.19 12.14
C ASN A 151 -5.50 -6.27 13.32
N LYS A 152 -4.34 -6.91 13.15
CA LYS A 152 -3.34 -7.17 14.20
C LYS A 152 -3.97 -7.84 15.45
N ASN A 153 -4.94 -8.72 15.24
CA ASN A 153 -5.65 -9.44 16.29
C ASN A 153 -5.58 -10.93 16.04
N LEU A 154 -4.68 -11.60 16.78
CA LEU A 154 -4.36 -13.01 16.60
C LEU A 154 -5.30 -13.98 17.35
N TYR A 155 -6.15 -13.49 18.23
CA TYR A 155 -6.94 -14.37 19.10
C TYR A 155 -7.77 -15.42 18.35
N LYS A 156 -8.32 -15.05 17.18
CA LYS A 156 -9.09 -15.98 16.35
C LYS A 156 -8.24 -17.06 15.66
N ILE A 157 -6.94 -16.87 15.56
CA ILE A 157 -6.05 -17.89 14.97
C ILE A 157 -5.91 -19.07 15.91
N LYS A 158 -5.97 -18.84 17.23
CA LYS A 158 -5.89 -19.89 18.23
C LYS A 158 -7.01 -20.93 18.10
N SER A 159 -8.19 -20.54 17.60
CA SER A 159 -9.28 -21.47 17.34
C SER A 159 -9.06 -22.34 16.09
N ILE A 160 -8.11 -22.00 15.22
CA ILE A 160 -7.74 -22.79 14.04
C ILE A 160 -6.66 -23.81 14.43
N SER A 161 -5.54 -23.34 15.00
CA SER A 161 -4.42 -24.15 15.47
C SER A 161 -3.58 -23.38 16.48
N ASN A 162 -3.12 -24.06 17.54
CA ASN A 162 -2.18 -23.47 18.49
C ASN A 162 -0.81 -23.21 17.83
N ASP A 163 -0.31 -24.14 17.03
CA ASP A 163 1.00 -23.99 16.36
C ASP A 163 0.97 -22.81 15.38
N LEU A 164 -0.15 -22.64 14.66
CA LEU A 164 -0.38 -21.49 13.78
C LEU A 164 -0.43 -20.17 14.56
N PHE A 165 -1.00 -20.20 15.75
CA PHE A 165 -1.05 -19.04 16.64
C PHE A 165 0.35 -18.66 17.14
N GLU A 166 1.14 -19.61 17.67
CA GLU A 166 2.50 -19.37 18.14
C GLU A 166 3.40 -18.82 17.04
N MET A 167 3.35 -19.43 15.83
CA MET A 167 4.07 -18.92 14.68
C MET A 167 3.63 -17.50 14.32
N SER A 168 2.33 -17.22 14.35
CA SER A 168 1.77 -15.90 14.01
C SER A 168 2.18 -14.83 15.04
N GLU A 169 2.33 -15.17 16.32
CA GLU A 169 2.86 -14.26 17.34
C GLU A 169 4.30 -13.84 17.04
N HIS A 170 5.13 -14.76 16.58
CA HIS A 170 6.50 -14.42 16.17
C HIS A 170 6.55 -13.42 15.03
N PHE A 171 5.63 -13.47 14.07
CA PHE A 171 5.58 -12.54 12.94
C PHE A 171 4.96 -11.19 13.28
N LEU A 172 3.94 -11.13 14.11
CA LEU A 172 3.20 -9.90 14.44
C LEU A 172 3.63 -9.25 15.76
N GLY A 173 4.09 -10.03 16.72
CA GLY A 173 4.40 -9.54 18.08
C GLY A 173 5.81 -8.99 18.24
N SER A 174 6.64 -9.13 17.25
CA SER A 174 8.07 -8.91 17.43
C SER A 174 8.52 -7.54 16.92
N ILE A 175 8.58 -6.55 17.81
CA ILE A 175 9.42 -5.37 17.66
C ILE A 175 10.82 -5.77 18.15
N GLY A 176 11.81 -5.81 17.26
CA GLY A 176 13.18 -6.19 17.62
C GLY A 176 14.16 -6.04 16.47
N ASN A 177 15.42 -6.22 16.75
CA ASN A 177 16.48 -6.13 15.75
C ASN A 177 16.31 -7.24 14.69
N ILE A 178 16.33 -6.87 13.41
CA ILE A 178 16.14 -7.78 12.25
C ILE A 178 17.13 -8.98 12.34
N ASN A 179 18.33 -8.75 12.85
CA ASN A 179 19.36 -9.80 12.94
C ASN A 179 19.05 -10.86 13.99
N GLU A 180 18.48 -10.49 15.15
CA GLU A 180 18.11 -11.44 16.20
C GLU A 180 16.95 -12.36 15.79
N LYS A 181 16.13 -11.91 14.83
CA LYS A 181 14.96 -12.66 14.36
C LYS A 181 15.23 -13.56 13.17
N ALA A 182 16.19 -13.18 12.31
CA ALA A 182 16.64 -14.06 11.23
C ALA A 182 17.29 -15.34 11.77
N ASP A 183 17.91 -15.29 12.95
CA ASP A 183 18.53 -16.45 13.58
C ASP A 183 17.52 -17.39 14.28
N ASN A 184 16.37 -16.89 14.70
CA ASN A 184 15.27 -17.69 15.27
C ASN A 184 14.37 -18.35 14.21
N LEU A 185 14.58 -18.06 12.91
CA LEU A 185 13.83 -18.63 11.79
C LEU A 185 14.63 -19.73 11.04
N LYS A 186 15.84 -20.08 11.51
CA LYS A 186 16.64 -21.21 11.04
C LYS A 186 16.34 -22.45 11.84
#